data_e7228c8677f29fbb9b1bb53685aac851
#
_entry.id   e7228c8677f29fbb9b1bb53685aac851
#
_cell.length_a   1.000
_cell.length_b   1.000
_cell.length_c   1.000
_cell.angle_alpha   90.00
_cell.angle_beta   90.00
_cell.angle_gamma   90.00
#
_symmetry.space_group_name_H-M   'P 1'
#
loop_
_entity.id
_entity.type
_entity.pdbx_description
1 polymer ?
#
loop_
_entity_poly.entity_id
_entity_poly.type
_entity_poly.pdbx_seq_one_letter_code
_entity_poly.pdbx_strand_id
1 'polypeptide(L)'
;MTEWKEYKLGEIGTVITGKTPSARNPEDWGDNMLFITPSDYRNYRKYATNSERKLSKVGIDRFEKKILPANSILVTCIGSDMGKVVMNRELCITNQQINAIVPNTSVNNDFLYYRLISIYDTLRILGGD
;
A
#
# COMPACT_ATOMS: atom_id res chain seq x y z
N MET A 1 -20.91 2.82 12.84
CA MET A 1 -20.19 2.15 13.93
C MET A 1 -19.35 3.13 14.67
N THR A 2 -19.77 3.41 15.89
CA THR A 2 -19.05 4.34 16.74
C THR A 2 -17.70 3.78 17.19
N GLU A 3 -17.62 2.47 17.33
CA GLU A 3 -16.40 1.80 17.79
C GLU A 3 -15.21 2.03 16.86
N TRP A 4 -15.47 2.19 15.57
CA TRP A 4 -14.41 2.44 14.60
C TRP A 4 -13.60 3.69 14.91
N LYS A 5 -14.27 4.72 15.39
CA LYS A 5 -13.63 6.00 15.63
C LYS A 5 -12.67 5.96 16.81
N GLU A 6 -12.79 4.95 17.65
CA GLU A 6 -11.96 4.82 18.83
C GLU A 6 -10.66 4.07 18.60
N TYR A 7 -10.55 3.37 17.44
CA TYR A 7 -9.36 2.63 17.11
C TYR A 7 -8.36 3.47 16.33
N LYS A 8 -7.11 3.42 16.74
CA LYS A 8 -6.01 4.00 15.97
C LYS A 8 -5.55 2.99 14.94
N LEU A 9 -5.01 3.48 13.81
CA LEU A 9 -4.50 2.58 12.78
C LEU A 9 -3.50 1.57 13.32
N GLY A 10 -2.64 1.98 14.24
CA GLY A 10 -1.66 1.09 14.85
C GLY A 10 -2.28 -0.04 15.68
N GLU A 11 -3.53 0.10 16.11
CA GLU A 11 -4.23 -0.93 16.86
C GLU A 11 -4.85 -1.99 15.96
N ILE A 12 -5.17 -1.63 14.71
CA ILE A 12 -5.78 -2.56 13.76
C ILE A 12 -4.77 -3.16 12.80
N GLY A 13 -3.54 -2.65 12.78
CA GLY A 13 -2.50 -3.19 11.92
C GLY A 13 -1.20 -2.45 12.09
N THR A 14 -0.20 -2.90 11.34
CA THR A 14 1.10 -2.26 11.26
C THR A 14 1.12 -1.37 10.02
N VAL A 15 1.56 -0.12 10.18
CA VAL A 15 1.66 0.82 9.06
C VAL A 15 3.10 0.83 8.54
N ILE A 16 3.26 0.58 7.26
CA ILE A 16 4.57 0.56 6.60
C ILE A 16 4.54 1.55 5.44
N THR A 17 5.39 2.57 5.51
CA THR A 17 5.57 3.51 4.40
C THR A 17 6.59 2.93 3.44
N GLY A 18 6.28 2.95 2.16
CA GLY A 18 7.16 2.41 1.14
C GLY A 18 8.43 3.23 0.94
N LYS A 19 9.35 2.67 0.19
CA LYS A 19 10.62 3.33 -0.13
C LYS A 19 11.10 2.89 -1.49
N THR A 20 11.56 3.84 -2.31
CA THR A 20 12.08 3.56 -3.64
C THR A 20 13.57 3.27 -3.57
N PRO A 21 14.04 2.19 -4.23
CA PRO A 21 15.48 1.94 -4.33
C PRO A 21 16.21 3.12 -4.95
N SER A 22 17.42 3.39 -4.45
CA SER A 22 18.24 4.48 -4.96
C SER A 22 18.66 4.19 -6.40
N ALA A 23 18.67 5.24 -7.23
CA ALA A 23 19.18 5.14 -8.59
C ALA A 23 20.67 4.73 -8.64
N ARG A 24 21.37 4.86 -7.52
CA ARG A 24 22.77 4.44 -7.41
C ARG A 24 22.93 2.93 -7.33
N ASN A 25 21.84 2.21 -7.08
CA ASN A 25 21.85 0.76 -6.89
C ASN A 25 21.00 0.08 -7.95
N PRO A 26 21.41 0.11 -9.22
CA PRO A 26 20.61 -0.51 -10.30
C PRO A 26 20.44 -2.03 -10.09
N GLU A 27 21.32 -2.64 -9.31
CA GLU A 27 21.22 -4.06 -8.98
C GLU A 27 19.99 -4.42 -8.15
N ASP A 28 19.33 -3.43 -7.54
CA ASP A 28 18.11 -3.66 -6.77
C ASP A 28 16.90 -3.98 -7.65
N TRP A 29 17.00 -3.66 -8.93
CA TRP A 29 15.91 -3.90 -9.88
C TRP A 29 16.12 -5.22 -10.61
N GLY A 30 15.01 -5.93 -10.86
CA GLY A 30 15.05 -7.23 -11.51
C GLY A 30 13.66 -7.72 -11.85
N ASP A 31 13.35 -8.96 -11.50
CA ASP A 31 12.11 -9.60 -11.89
C ASP A 31 11.54 -10.53 -10.81
N ASN A 32 11.88 -10.28 -9.55
CA ASN A 32 11.55 -11.22 -8.48
C ASN A 32 10.39 -10.83 -7.58
N MET A 33 10.13 -9.53 -7.39
CA MET A 33 9.03 -9.09 -6.53
C MET A 33 8.45 -7.78 -7.04
N LEU A 34 7.13 -7.63 -6.99
CA LEU A 34 6.46 -6.40 -7.42
C LEU A 34 6.93 -5.20 -6.62
N PHE A 35 7.14 -4.09 -7.32
CA PHE A 35 7.36 -2.77 -6.74
C PHE A 35 6.21 -1.88 -7.19
N ILE A 36 5.22 -1.70 -6.34
CA ILE A 36 3.97 -1.03 -6.70
C ILE A 36 4.04 0.46 -6.43
N THR A 37 3.63 1.23 -7.42
CA THR A 37 3.48 2.70 -7.32
C THR A 37 2.04 3.06 -7.68
N PRO A 38 1.58 4.28 -7.34
CA PRO A 38 0.21 4.67 -7.69
C PRO A 38 -0.13 4.56 -9.17
N SER A 39 0.84 4.76 -10.07
CA SER A 39 0.58 4.64 -11.49
C SER A 39 0.25 3.21 -11.92
N ASP A 40 0.69 2.22 -11.16
CA ASP A 40 0.45 0.81 -11.46
C ASP A 40 -1.02 0.42 -11.27
N TYR A 41 -1.77 1.16 -10.46
CA TYR A 41 -3.18 0.87 -10.23
C TYR A 41 -4.08 2.07 -10.50
N ARG A 42 -3.64 2.97 -11.37
CA ARG A 42 -4.42 4.16 -11.69
C ARG A 42 -5.82 3.82 -12.21
N ASN A 43 -5.93 2.75 -12.98
CA ASN A 43 -7.19 2.27 -13.54
C ASN A 43 -7.69 1.03 -12.81
N TYR A 44 -7.39 0.95 -11.53
CA TYR A 44 -7.67 -0.22 -10.72
C TYR A 44 -9.12 -0.35 -10.31
N ARG A 45 -9.41 -1.49 -9.71
CA ARG A 45 -10.62 -1.69 -8.91
C ARG A 45 -10.21 -1.96 -7.46
N LYS A 46 -10.17 -3.22 -7.04
CA LYS A 46 -9.84 -3.54 -5.65
C LYS A 46 -8.39 -3.96 -5.46
N TYR A 47 -7.81 -4.63 -6.46
CA TYR A 47 -6.49 -5.24 -6.32
C TYR A 47 -5.45 -4.63 -7.24
N ALA A 48 -4.26 -4.40 -6.69
CA ALA A 48 -3.07 -4.09 -7.47
C ALA A 48 -2.36 -5.43 -7.70
N THR A 49 -2.34 -5.90 -8.94
CA THR A 49 -1.86 -7.23 -9.27
C THR A 49 -0.58 -7.25 -10.09
N ASN A 50 -0.10 -6.08 -10.49
CA ASN A 50 1.11 -6.00 -11.31
C ASN A 50 1.82 -4.68 -11.06
N SER A 51 3.06 -4.59 -11.54
CA SER A 51 3.84 -3.37 -11.45
C SER A 51 4.71 -3.24 -12.69
N GLU A 52 5.02 -2.00 -13.06
CA GLU A 52 5.91 -1.72 -14.18
C GLU A 52 7.32 -2.22 -13.88
N ARG A 53 7.77 -2.03 -12.65
CA ARG A 53 9.10 -2.44 -12.23
C ARG A 53 9.01 -3.47 -11.11
N LYS A 54 10.04 -4.32 -11.04
CA LYS A 54 10.14 -5.35 -10.01
C LYS A 54 11.51 -5.33 -9.39
N LEU A 55 11.60 -5.76 -8.15
CA LEU A 55 12.87 -5.85 -7.45
C LEU A 55 13.57 -7.17 -7.77
N SER A 56 14.91 -7.11 -7.76
CA SER A 56 15.76 -8.29 -7.80
C SER A 56 15.85 -8.92 -6.41
N LYS A 57 16.50 -10.07 -6.32
CA LYS A 57 16.77 -10.69 -5.01
C LYS A 57 17.60 -9.77 -4.13
N VAL A 58 18.55 -9.03 -4.71
CA VAL A 58 19.36 -8.07 -3.98
C VAL A 58 18.49 -6.95 -3.41
N GLY A 59 17.57 -6.43 -4.23
CA GLY A 59 16.64 -5.39 -3.79
C GLY A 59 15.72 -5.88 -2.69
N ILE A 60 15.22 -7.11 -2.81
CA ILE A 60 14.37 -7.72 -1.79
C ILE A 60 15.10 -7.78 -0.45
N ASP A 61 16.35 -8.24 -0.45
CA ASP A 61 17.13 -8.35 0.79
C ASP A 61 17.39 -6.97 1.40
N ARG A 62 17.68 -5.98 0.57
CA ARG A 62 17.95 -4.62 1.04
C ARG A 62 16.72 -3.99 1.69
N PHE A 63 15.53 -4.27 1.17
CA PHE A 63 14.27 -3.69 1.66
C PHE A 63 13.40 -4.70 2.40
N GLU A 64 14.01 -5.68 3.02
CA GLU A 64 13.30 -6.74 3.74
C GLU A 64 12.24 -6.23 4.69
N LYS A 65 12.53 -5.15 5.42
CA LYS A 65 11.60 -4.58 6.41
C LYS A 65 10.41 -3.85 5.78
N LYS A 66 10.42 -3.66 4.47
CA LYS A 66 9.35 -2.99 3.75
C LYS A 66 8.45 -3.95 2.99
N ILE A 67 8.73 -5.24 3.07
CA ILE A 67 7.96 -6.25 2.34
C ILE A 67 6.56 -6.37 2.95
N LEU A 68 5.56 -6.33 2.09
CA LEU A 68 4.16 -6.42 2.48
C LEU A 68 3.62 -7.81 2.12
N PRO A 69 2.98 -8.49 3.07
CA PRO A 69 2.30 -9.74 2.74
C PRO A 69 1.08 -9.49 1.86
N ALA A 70 0.61 -10.54 1.21
CA ALA A 70 -0.61 -10.46 0.40
C ALA A 70 -1.78 -9.97 1.26
N ASN A 71 -2.70 -9.26 0.63
CA ASN A 71 -3.91 -8.72 1.26
C ASN A 71 -3.63 -7.62 2.29
N SER A 72 -2.53 -6.91 2.12
CA SER A 72 -2.30 -5.65 2.83
C SER A 72 -3.12 -4.55 2.15
N ILE A 73 -3.39 -3.48 2.87
CA ILE A 73 -4.17 -2.36 2.35
C ILE A 73 -3.20 -1.25 1.95
N LEU A 74 -3.22 -0.87 0.69
CA LEU A 74 -2.32 0.16 0.15
C LEU A 74 -3.09 1.47 0.00
N VAL A 75 -2.67 2.49 0.73
CA VAL A 75 -3.32 3.79 0.71
C VAL A 75 -2.40 4.82 0.07
N THR A 76 -2.86 5.42 -1.02
CA THR A 76 -2.09 6.48 -1.68
C THR A 76 -2.24 7.77 -0.90
N CYS A 77 -1.15 8.26 -0.33
CA CYS A 77 -1.16 9.41 0.57
C CYS A 77 -0.63 10.69 -0.06
N ILE A 78 0.08 10.59 -1.17
CA ILE A 78 0.72 11.74 -1.83
C ILE A 78 0.51 11.63 -3.33
N GLY A 79 0.32 12.77 -3.99
CA GLY A 79 0.27 12.83 -5.44
C GLY A 79 -1.14 12.91 -6.01
N SER A 80 -1.26 12.86 -7.33
CA SER A 80 -2.53 13.03 -8.04
C SER A 80 -3.52 11.89 -7.79
N ASP A 81 -3.03 10.73 -7.36
CA ASP A 81 -3.88 9.58 -7.05
C ASP A 81 -4.20 9.47 -5.56
N MET A 82 -3.95 10.54 -4.79
CA MET A 82 -4.20 10.55 -3.35
C MET A 82 -5.64 10.13 -3.03
N GLY A 83 -5.77 9.26 -2.04
CA GLY A 83 -7.05 8.75 -1.60
C GLY A 83 -7.45 7.41 -2.20
N LYS A 84 -6.73 6.94 -3.21
CA LYS A 84 -7.00 5.61 -3.76
C LYS A 84 -6.54 4.53 -2.78
N VAL A 85 -7.35 3.50 -2.63
CA VAL A 85 -7.10 2.38 -1.73
C VAL A 85 -7.21 1.09 -2.52
N VAL A 86 -6.18 0.27 -2.48
CA VAL A 86 -6.15 -1.04 -3.14
C VAL A 86 -5.58 -2.08 -2.18
N MET A 87 -5.66 -3.33 -2.58
CA MET A 87 -5.00 -4.43 -1.86
C MET A 87 -4.04 -5.12 -2.81
N ASN A 88 -2.93 -5.62 -2.28
CA ASN A 88 -2.03 -6.45 -3.08
C ASN A 88 -2.44 -7.92 -2.99
N ARG A 89 -2.12 -8.68 -4.03
CA ARG A 89 -2.40 -10.12 -4.09
C ARG A 89 -1.15 -10.95 -3.84
N GLU A 90 0.02 -10.35 -4.04
CA GLU A 90 1.31 -11.02 -3.88
C GLU A 90 2.19 -10.19 -2.97
N LEU A 91 3.25 -10.79 -2.46
CA LEU A 91 4.28 -10.04 -1.75
C LEU A 91 4.75 -8.88 -2.61
N CYS A 92 4.90 -7.72 -2.01
CA CYS A 92 5.34 -6.53 -2.74
C CYS A 92 6.02 -5.53 -1.83
N ILE A 93 6.66 -4.56 -2.46
CA ILE A 93 7.17 -3.36 -1.80
C ILE A 93 6.54 -2.19 -2.57
N THR A 94 6.31 -1.07 -1.90
CA THR A 94 5.72 0.12 -2.53
C THR A 94 6.69 1.28 -2.49
N ASN A 95 6.37 2.34 -3.27
CA ASN A 95 7.11 3.58 -3.16
C ASN A 95 6.61 4.39 -1.96
N GLN A 96 7.23 5.54 -1.70
CA GLN A 96 6.96 6.35 -0.53
C GLN A 96 5.64 7.15 -0.60
N GLN A 97 4.95 7.13 -1.73
CA GLN A 97 3.64 7.75 -1.85
C GLN A 97 2.53 6.91 -1.22
N ILE A 98 2.85 5.67 -0.87
CA ILE A 98 1.91 4.70 -0.33
C ILE A 98 2.24 4.40 1.12
N ASN A 99 1.23 4.50 1.98
CA ASN A 99 1.27 3.93 3.32
C ASN A 99 0.46 2.65 3.29
N ALA A 100 1.07 1.55 3.67
CA ALA A 100 0.40 0.26 3.67
C ALA A 100 0.03 -0.12 5.10
N ILE A 101 -1.14 -0.72 5.25
CA ILE A 101 -1.59 -1.26 6.52
C ILE A 101 -1.58 -2.78 6.40
N VAL A 102 -0.79 -3.42 7.25
CA VAL A 102 -0.78 -4.88 7.36
C VAL A 102 -1.73 -5.21 8.51
N PRO A 103 -2.96 -5.67 8.23
CA PRO A 103 -3.96 -5.86 9.28
C PRO A 103 -3.53 -6.93 10.30
N ASN A 104 -3.92 -6.72 11.55
CA ASN A 104 -3.76 -7.74 12.56
C ASN A 104 -4.65 -8.94 12.24
N THR A 105 -4.29 -10.11 12.74
CA THR A 105 -5.04 -11.34 12.46
C THR A 105 -6.50 -11.29 12.89
N SER A 106 -6.83 -10.44 13.85
CA SER A 106 -8.20 -10.27 14.34
C SER A 106 -9.04 -9.36 13.45
N VAL A 107 -8.44 -8.70 12.47
CA VAL A 107 -9.13 -7.74 11.60
C VAL A 107 -9.38 -8.36 10.25
N ASN A 108 -10.63 -8.28 9.77
CA ASN A 108 -10.98 -8.74 8.42
C ASN A 108 -10.42 -7.75 7.40
N ASN A 109 -9.57 -8.25 6.50
CA ASN A 109 -8.89 -7.39 5.51
C ASN A 109 -9.87 -6.69 4.57
N ASP A 110 -10.87 -7.42 4.07
CA ASP A 110 -11.86 -6.84 3.17
C ASP A 110 -12.69 -5.76 3.86
N PHE A 111 -13.09 -6.00 5.10
CA PHE A 111 -13.85 -5.00 5.86
C PHE A 111 -13.03 -3.73 6.02
N LEU A 112 -11.76 -3.86 6.39
CA LEU A 112 -10.88 -2.70 6.56
C LEU A 112 -10.70 -1.96 5.23
N TYR A 113 -10.53 -2.69 4.13
CA TYR A 113 -10.41 -2.11 2.80
C TYR A 113 -11.62 -1.21 2.48
N TYR A 114 -12.83 -1.75 2.62
CA TYR A 114 -14.03 -0.98 2.30
C TYR A 114 -14.25 0.19 3.24
N ARG A 115 -13.87 0.01 4.50
CA ARG A 115 -13.99 1.09 5.48
C ARG A 115 -13.05 2.24 5.15
N LEU A 116 -11.83 1.94 4.74
CA LEU A 116 -10.86 2.96 4.37
C LEU A 116 -11.27 3.70 3.10
N ILE A 117 -11.84 3.00 2.12
CA ILE A 117 -12.38 3.66 0.93
C ILE A 117 -13.42 4.70 1.34
N SER A 118 -14.35 4.33 2.20
CA SER A 118 -15.39 5.23 2.67
C SER A 118 -14.81 6.46 3.37
N ILE A 119 -13.83 6.25 4.25
CA ILE A 119 -13.21 7.33 4.99
C ILE A 119 -12.46 8.28 4.05
N TYR A 120 -11.65 7.75 3.15
CA TYR A 120 -10.85 8.59 2.25
C TYR A 120 -11.70 9.31 1.23
N ASP A 121 -12.77 8.71 0.73
CA ASP A 121 -13.71 9.40 -0.14
C ASP A 121 -14.33 10.61 0.57
N THR A 122 -14.75 10.42 1.82
CA THR A 122 -15.31 11.49 2.62
C THR A 122 -14.29 12.60 2.86
N LEU A 123 -13.06 12.24 3.20
CA LEU A 123 -12.00 13.22 3.44
C LEU A 123 -11.67 14.03 2.19
N ARG A 124 -11.66 13.40 1.04
CA ARG A 124 -11.40 14.10 -0.23
C ARG A 124 -12.49 15.12 -0.53
N ILE A 125 -13.74 14.73 -0.34
CA ILE A 125 -14.89 15.64 -0.57
C ILE A 125 -14.80 16.83 0.38
N LEU A 126 -14.56 16.57 1.65
CA LEU A 126 -14.48 17.62 2.67
C LEU A 126 -13.25 18.49 2.50
N GLY A 127 -12.18 17.95 1.96
CA GLY A 127 -10.95 18.68 1.73
C GLY A 127 -10.99 19.63 0.54
N GLY A 128 -12.04 19.56 -0.26
CA GLY A 128 -12.20 20.44 -1.40
C GLY A 128 -11.39 20.07 -2.62
N ASP A 129 -10.95 18.87 -2.70
CA ASP A 129 -10.17 18.38 -3.84
C ASP A 129 -11.02 18.00 -5.03
#